data_1b6232225eb5e0215baaa88094a7319e
#
_entry.id   1b6232225eb5e0215baaa88094a7319e
#
_cell.length_a   1.000
_cell.length_b   1.000
_cell.length_c   1.000
_cell.angle_alpha   90.00
_cell.angle_beta   90.00
_cell.angle_gamma   90.00
#
_symmetry.space_group_name_H-M   'P 1'
#
loop_
_entity.id
_entity.type
_entity.pdbx_description
1 polymer ?
#
loop_
_entity_poly.entity_id
_entity_poly.type
_entity_poly.pdbx_seq_one_letter_code
_entity_poly.pdbx_strand_id
1 'polypeptide(L)'
;MAEPAAPQATAATLLRRPQLWLVPTVLTGLLALLLSLLYMGGIVNPNRDLRDLPIALVNDDIGKPPPGQQENLGTQVTTAIAADTGGGKAEWRTLTRVQAQDQLDSGKVYGALIVPAGFTDDVTALTTPGATRAPTITVLTNPGKGSLGSSLASQITTKAAHQASQTIGRQLAAAAGAQASPTGKLLLADPVNVVTQVGHPIGIHSGLGLTAFYYTLLLVLAGFMGGNVISNGVDTALGY
;
A
#
# COMPACT_ATOMS: atom_id res chain seq x y z
N MET A 1 61.77 -31.34 31.17
CA MET A 1 61.12 -31.94 30.02
C MET A 1 60.22 -30.89 29.45
N ALA A 2 60.57 -30.28 28.31
CA ALA A 2 59.70 -29.31 27.62
C ALA A 2 58.65 -30.08 26.84
N GLU A 3 57.38 -29.77 27.08
CA GLU A 3 56.22 -30.29 26.36
C GLU A 3 56.33 -29.84 24.88
N PRO A 4 56.16 -30.73 23.88
CA PRO A 4 56.23 -30.33 22.50
C PRO A 4 55.05 -29.41 22.17
N ALA A 5 55.35 -28.18 21.77
CA ALA A 5 54.34 -27.22 21.31
C ALA A 5 53.50 -27.85 20.19
N ALA A 6 52.19 -27.82 20.37
CA ALA A 6 51.21 -28.32 19.37
C ALA A 6 51.45 -27.60 18.02
N PRO A 7 51.40 -28.31 16.91
CA PRO A 7 51.63 -27.70 15.59
C PRO A 7 50.60 -26.66 15.29
N GLN A 8 51.01 -25.39 15.28
CA GLN A 8 50.11 -24.27 14.92
C GLN A 8 49.75 -24.40 13.44
N ALA A 9 48.44 -24.59 13.17
CA ALA A 9 47.93 -24.64 11.83
C ALA A 9 48.09 -23.25 11.16
N THR A 10 49.02 -23.16 10.20
CA THR A 10 49.24 -21.93 9.44
C THR A 10 48.08 -21.67 8.48
N ALA A 11 47.70 -20.43 8.25
CA ALA A 11 46.64 -20.06 7.28
C ALA A 11 46.84 -20.69 5.91
N ALA A 12 48.08 -20.83 5.48
CA ALA A 12 48.39 -21.55 4.21
C ALA A 12 47.99 -23.02 4.21
N THR A 13 48.06 -23.70 5.36
CA THR A 13 47.66 -25.11 5.50
C THR A 13 46.14 -25.29 5.48
N LEU A 14 45.39 -24.28 6.06
CA LEU A 14 43.95 -24.27 6.04
C LEU A 14 43.40 -23.95 4.64
N LEU A 15 44.02 -23.04 3.89
CA LEU A 15 43.63 -22.70 2.52
C LEU A 15 43.88 -23.85 1.54
N ARG A 16 44.83 -24.72 1.80
CA ARG A 16 45.11 -25.93 0.99
C ARG A 16 44.08 -27.05 1.19
N ARG A 17 43.19 -26.94 2.19
CA ARG A 17 42.12 -27.91 2.42
C ARG A 17 40.79 -27.37 1.89
N PRO A 18 40.44 -27.54 0.61
CA PRO A 18 39.26 -26.91 0.02
C PRO A 18 37.95 -27.32 0.71
N GLN A 19 37.91 -28.49 1.34
CA GLN A 19 36.74 -28.97 2.08
C GLN A 19 36.35 -28.06 3.27
N LEU A 20 37.33 -27.36 3.87
CA LEU A 20 37.07 -26.48 5.04
C LEU A 20 36.38 -25.18 4.69
N TRP A 21 36.62 -24.63 3.49
CA TRP A 21 36.05 -23.35 3.07
C TRP A 21 35.08 -23.47 1.91
N LEU A 22 35.17 -24.49 1.07
CA LEU A 22 34.34 -24.65 -0.11
C LEU A 22 32.87 -24.98 0.27
N VAL A 23 32.65 -25.86 1.25
CA VAL A 23 31.32 -26.22 1.72
C VAL A 23 30.60 -25.02 2.34
N PRO A 24 31.14 -24.30 3.34
CA PRO A 24 30.46 -23.12 3.90
C PRO A 24 30.29 -22.00 2.87
N THR A 25 31.25 -21.79 1.95
CA THR A 25 31.13 -20.76 0.91
C THR A 25 30.01 -21.08 -0.08
N VAL A 26 29.93 -22.32 -0.57
CA VAL A 26 28.87 -22.76 -1.48
C VAL A 26 27.50 -22.67 -0.78
N LEU A 27 27.41 -23.14 0.48
CA LEU A 27 26.17 -23.09 1.24
C LEU A 27 25.68 -21.64 1.45
N THR A 28 26.60 -20.75 1.86
CA THR A 28 26.30 -19.34 2.07
C THR A 28 25.91 -18.66 0.74
N GLY A 29 26.62 -18.97 -0.34
CA GLY A 29 26.31 -18.45 -1.68
C GLY A 29 24.93 -18.90 -2.17
N LEU A 30 24.60 -20.18 -2.00
CA LEU A 30 23.27 -20.70 -2.32
C LEU A 30 22.18 -20.07 -1.48
N LEU A 31 22.40 -19.91 -0.17
CA LEU A 31 21.45 -19.26 0.71
C LEU A 31 21.23 -17.79 0.33
N ALA A 32 22.31 -17.06 0.05
CA ALA A 32 22.23 -15.66 -0.40
C ALA A 32 21.49 -15.56 -1.74
N LEU A 33 21.76 -16.45 -2.69
CA LEU A 33 21.07 -16.52 -3.97
C LEU A 33 19.59 -16.79 -3.78
N LEU A 34 19.23 -17.78 -2.97
CA LEU A 34 17.84 -18.16 -2.68
C LEU A 34 17.07 -17.03 -2.02
N LEU A 35 17.67 -16.39 -1.02
CA LEU A 35 17.06 -15.22 -0.35
C LEU A 35 16.91 -14.04 -1.31
N SER A 36 17.89 -13.79 -2.18
CA SER A 36 17.81 -12.73 -3.19
C SER A 36 16.70 -13.00 -4.21
N LEU A 37 16.57 -14.24 -4.69
CA LEU A 37 15.50 -14.65 -5.61
C LEU A 37 14.12 -14.55 -4.94
N LEU A 38 14.02 -14.98 -3.68
CA LEU A 38 12.78 -14.88 -2.91
C LEU A 38 12.37 -13.40 -2.72
N TYR A 39 13.33 -12.57 -2.35
CA TYR A 39 13.10 -11.13 -2.15
C TYR A 39 12.73 -10.44 -3.46
N MET A 40 13.46 -10.68 -4.54
CA MET A 40 13.16 -10.10 -5.85
C MET A 40 11.81 -10.62 -6.39
N GLY A 41 11.52 -11.91 -6.27
CA GLY A 41 10.26 -12.49 -6.72
C GLY A 41 9.03 -11.89 -6.04
N GLY A 42 9.13 -11.56 -4.74
CA GLY A 42 8.04 -10.96 -3.98
C GLY A 42 7.87 -9.45 -4.17
N ILE A 43 8.93 -8.71 -4.54
CA ILE A 43 8.94 -7.24 -4.51
C ILE A 43 8.98 -6.60 -5.90
N VAL A 44 9.51 -7.29 -6.92
CA VAL A 44 9.75 -6.70 -8.25
C VAL A 44 8.47 -6.23 -8.95
N ASN A 45 7.33 -6.89 -8.74
CA ASN A 45 6.09 -6.45 -9.34
C ASN A 45 4.85 -6.80 -8.50
N PRO A 46 4.66 -6.14 -7.34
CA PRO A 46 3.54 -6.44 -6.44
C PRO A 46 2.17 -6.20 -7.09
N ASN A 47 2.10 -5.34 -8.11
CA ASN A 47 0.85 -5.06 -8.83
C ASN A 47 0.40 -6.22 -9.74
N ARG A 48 1.30 -7.10 -10.14
CA ARG A 48 0.97 -8.21 -11.05
C ARG A 48 0.23 -9.33 -10.34
N ASP A 49 0.63 -9.59 -9.09
CA ASP A 49 0.09 -10.68 -8.29
C ASP A 49 -0.95 -10.22 -7.26
N LEU A 50 -1.28 -8.91 -7.30
CA LEU A 50 -2.32 -8.34 -6.45
C LEU A 50 -3.69 -8.84 -6.89
N ARG A 51 -4.42 -9.47 -5.96
CA ARG A 51 -5.79 -9.95 -6.15
C ARG A 51 -6.62 -9.60 -4.93
N ASP A 52 -7.87 -9.23 -5.18
CA ASP A 52 -8.91 -9.07 -4.16
C ASP A 52 -8.49 -8.20 -2.97
N LEU A 53 -7.78 -7.07 -3.24
CA LEU A 53 -7.40 -6.14 -2.19
C LEU A 53 -8.66 -5.51 -1.58
N PRO A 54 -9.00 -5.76 -0.31
CA PRO A 54 -10.21 -5.26 0.29
C PRO A 54 -10.14 -3.75 0.51
N ILE A 55 -11.07 -3.03 -0.11
CA ILE A 55 -11.21 -1.57 -0.06
C ILE A 55 -12.66 -1.23 0.26
N ALA A 56 -12.88 -0.38 1.25
CA ALA A 56 -14.22 0.09 1.58
C ALA A 56 -14.72 1.11 0.55
N LEU A 57 -15.99 1.02 0.20
CA LEU A 57 -16.69 1.96 -0.66
C LEU A 57 -17.90 2.50 0.09
N VAL A 58 -17.91 3.81 0.33
CA VAL A 58 -18.95 4.48 1.11
C VAL A 58 -19.66 5.49 0.24
N ASN A 59 -20.98 5.39 0.21
CA ASN A 59 -21.85 6.40 -0.39
C ASN A 59 -22.69 7.06 0.70
N ASP A 60 -22.37 8.29 1.04
CA ASP A 60 -23.17 9.10 1.96
C ASP A 60 -24.05 10.11 1.21
N ASP A 61 -24.02 10.12 -0.14
CA ASP A 61 -24.76 11.10 -0.94
C ASP A 61 -26.28 10.96 -0.78
N ILE A 62 -26.90 12.02 -0.33
CA ILE A 62 -28.35 12.13 -0.14
C ILE A 62 -28.98 13.15 -1.09
N GLY A 63 -28.20 13.64 -2.08
CA GLY A 63 -28.66 14.58 -3.08
C GLY A 63 -29.79 13.99 -3.94
N LYS A 64 -30.63 14.87 -4.47
CA LYS A 64 -31.72 14.43 -5.38
C LYS A 64 -31.15 14.06 -6.74
N PRO A 65 -31.71 13.01 -7.41
CA PRO A 65 -31.30 12.69 -8.75
C PRO A 65 -31.40 13.90 -9.70
N PRO A 66 -30.44 14.11 -10.59
CA PRO A 66 -30.53 15.14 -11.61
C PRO A 66 -31.72 14.91 -12.54
N PRO A 67 -32.25 15.96 -13.20
CA PRO A 67 -33.39 15.83 -14.12
C PRO A 67 -33.14 14.74 -15.17
N GLY A 68 -34.10 13.83 -15.33
CA GLY A 68 -34.03 12.70 -16.28
C GLY A 68 -33.22 11.50 -15.79
N GLN A 69 -32.72 11.51 -14.56
CA GLN A 69 -32.02 10.39 -13.94
C GLN A 69 -32.86 9.78 -12.80
N GLN A 70 -32.69 8.47 -12.56
CA GLN A 70 -33.41 7.75 -11.50
C GLN A 70 -32.65 7.72 -10.19
N GLU A 71 -31.32 7.86 -10.23
CA GLU A 71 -30.44 7.77 -9.09
C GLU A 71 -29.59 9.03 -8.97
N ASN A 72 -29.17 9.34 -7.77
CA ASN A 72 -28.22 10.44 -7.51
C ASN A 72 -26.81 10.06 -8.04
N LEU A 73 -25.96 11.06 -8.23
CA LEU A 73 -24.64 10.87 -8.82
C LEU A 73 -23.71 10.05 -7.93
N GLY A 74 -23.84 10.15 -6.60
CA GLY A 74 -23.08 9.33 -5.68
C GLY A 74 -23.37 7.85 -5.81
N THR A 75 -24.65 7.47 -5.99
CA THR A 75 -25.05 6.09 -6.26
C THR A 75 -24.49 5.60 -7.59
N GLN A 76 -24.60 6.39 -8.65
CA GLN A 76 -24.06 6.04 -9.96
C GLN A 76 -22.56 5.82 -9.93
N VAL A 77 -21.81 6.72 -9.25
CA VAL A 77 -20.36 6.61 -9.08
C VAL A 77 -19.97 5.36 -8.31
N THR A 78 -20.61 5.13 -7.18
CA THR A 78 -20.26 3.97 -6.35
C THR A 78 -20.65 2.65 -7.01
N THR A 79 -21.76 2.58 -7.73
CA THR A 79 -22.13 1.41 -8.53
C THR A 79 -21.12 1.15 -9.63
N ALA A 80 -20.70 2.18 -10.36
CA ALA A 80 -19.70 2.06 -11.42
C ALA A 80 -18.34 1.60 -10.87
N ILE A 81 -17.91 2.15 -9.74
CA ILE A 81 -16.66 1.75 -9.06
C ILE A 81 -16.75 0.30 -8.57
N ALA A 82 -17.87 -0.09 -7.96
CA ALA A 82 -18.07 -1.45 -7.46
C ALA A 82 -18.03 -2.50 -8.60
N ALA A 83 -18.50 -2.12 -9.79
CA ALA A 83 -18.45 -2.97 -10.98
C ALA A 83 -17.04 -3.08 -11.60
N ASP A 84 -16.17 -2.08 -11.39
CA ASP A 84 -14.78 -2.08 -11.88
C ASP A 84 -13.82 -2.63 -10.82
N THR A 85 -13.56 -3.91 -10.86
CA THR A 85 -12.58 -4.56 -9.97
C THR A 85 -11.13 -4.29 -10.35
N GLY A 86 -10.86 -3.45 -11.35
CA GLY A 86 -9.50 -3.20 -11.83
C GLY A 86 -8.81 -4.46 -12.36
N GLY A 87 -9.56 -5.39 -12.94
CA GLY A 87 -9.04 -6.68 -13.39
C GLY A 87 -8.81 -7.68 -12.25
N GLY A 88 -9.66 -7.67 -11.22
CA GLY A 88 -9.57 -8.56 -10.06
C GLY A 88 -8.54 -8.13 -9.01
N LYS A 89 -8.08 -6.87 -9.06
CA LYS A 89 -7.10 -6.35 -8.10
C LYS A 89 -7.74 -5.83 -6.82
N ALA A 90 -8.98 -5.34 -6.90
CA ALA A 90 -9.73 -4.77 -5.79
C ALA A 90 -10.99 -5.57 -5.50
N GLU A 91 -11.25 -5.80 -4.23
CA GLU A 91 -12.52 -6.24 -3.66
C GLU A 91 -13.20 -5.02 -3.03
N TRP A 92 -14.16 -4.42 -3.75
CA TRP A 92 -14.93 -3.30 -3.22
C TRP A 92 -15.98 -3.77 -2.22
N ARG A 93 -15.90 -3.26 -0.99
CA ARG A 93 -16.88 -3.55 0.07
C ARG A 93 -17.74 -2.33 0.30
N THR A 94 -18.99 -2.41 -0.15
CA THR A 94 -19.97 -1.34 0.11
C THR A 94 -20.35 -1.35 1.59
N LEU A 95 -20.03 -0.28 2.28
CA LEU A 95 -20.15 -0.13 3.74
C LEU A 95 -20.75 1.24 4.07
N THR A 96 -21.31 1.35 5.27
CA THR A 96 -21.58 2.65 5.87
C THR A 96 -20.27 3.28 6.34
N ARG A 97 -20.27 4.62 6.56
CA ARG A 97 -19.08 5.33 7.07
C ARG A 97 -18.56 4.75 8.39
N VAL A 98 -19.46 4.39 9.31
CA VAL A 98 -19.10 3.80 10.61
C VAL A 98 -18.44 2.43 10.40
N GLN A 99 -19.05 1.57 9.59
CA GLN A 99 -18.48 0.25 9.27
C GLN A 99 -17.13 0.37 8.56
N ALA A 100 -16.97 1.32 7.64
CA ALA A 100 -15.70 1.56 6.95
C ALA A 100 -14.60 1.98 7.93
N GLN A 101 -14.90 2.87 8.88
CA GLN A 101 -13.96 3.25 9.92
C GLN A 101 -13.59 2.07 10.83
N ASP A 102 -14.57 1.30 11.30
CA ASP A 102 -14.33 0.10 12.10
C ASP A 102 -13.44 -0.94 11.37
N GLN A 103 -13.63 -1.07 10.05
CA GLN A 103 -12.81 -1.97 9.23
C GLN A 103 -11.41 -1.42 8.95
N LEU A 104 -11.25 -0.11 8.85
CA LEU A 104 -9.93 0.54 8.79
C LEU A 104 -9.16 0.31 10.10
N ASP A 105 -9.80 0.57 11.24
CA ASP A 105 -9.20 0.46 12.57
C ASP A 105 -8.82 -0.98 12.92
N SER A 106 -9.69 -1.94 12.55
CA SER A 106 -9.42 -3.38 12.71
C SER A 106 -8.50 -3.97 11.63
N GLY A 107 -8.02 -3.18 10.67
CA GLY A 107 -7.14 -3.63 9.59
C GLY A 107 -7.81 -4.61 8.63
N LYS A 108 -9.12 -4.62 8.48
CA LYS A 108 -9.85 -5.48 7.54
C LYS A 108 -9.83 -4.94 6.12
N VAL A 109 -9.66 -3.63 5.96
CA VAL A 109 -9.50 -2.96 4.67
C VAL A 109 -8.21 -2.14 4.62
N TYR A 110 -7.64 -1.97 3.43
CA TYR A 110 -6.40 -1.23 3.19
C TYR A 110 -6.64 0.25 2.90
N GLY A 111 -7.87 0.63 2.64
CA GLY A 111 -8.29 2.00 2.39
C GLY A 111 -9.79 2.08 2.21
N ALA A 112 -10.29 3.30 2.02
CA ALA A 112 -11.69 3.57 1.74
C ALA A 112 -11.85 4.69 0.72
N LEU A 113 -12.89 4.63 -0.11
CA LEU A 113 -13.37 5.70 -0.96
C LEU A 113 -14.71 6.16 -0.40
N ILE A 114 -14.83 7.47 -0.16
CA ILE A 114 -16.02 8.06 0.45
C ILE A 114 -16.58 9.16 -0.46
N VAL A 115 -17.81 8.98 -0.89
CA VAL A 115 -18.62 10.00 -1.56
C VAL A 115 -19.42 10.74 -0.49
N PRO A 116 -19.27 12.08 -0.34
CA PRO A 116 -19.89 12.83 0.74
C PRO A 116 -21.39 13.09 0.49
N ALA A 117 -22.11 13.45 1.54
CA ALA A 117 -23.56 13.63 1.56
C ALA A 117 -24.12 14.66 0.54
N GLY A 118 -23.35 15.70 0.24
CA GLY A 118 -23.77 16.73 -0.72
C GLY A 118 -23.19 16.59 -2.12
N PHE A 119 -22.65 15.42 -2.47
CA PHE A 119 -21.91 15.24 -3.72
C PHE A 119 -22.73 15.59 -4.97
N THR A 120 -23.97 15.08 -5.08
CA THR A 120 -24.85 15.39 -6.22
C THR A 120 -25.15 16.88 -6.31
N ASP A 121 -25.40 17.54 -5.19
CA ASP A 121 -25.70 18.98 -5.15
C ASP A 121 -24.47 19.81 -5.57
N ASP A 122 -23.27 19.47 -5.09
CA ASP A 122 -22.02 20.13 -5.46
C ASP A 122 -21.72 19.94 -6.98
N VAL A 123 -21.96 18.74 -7.54
CA VAL A 123 -21.78 18.47 -8.95
C VAL A 123 -22.78 19.23 -9.82
N THR A 124 -24.06 19.24 -9.44
CA THR A 124 -25.10 19.98 -10.18
C THR A 124 -24.88 21.48 -10.12
N ALA A 125 -24.36 21.99 -9.02
CA ALA A 125 -24.01 23.41 -8.88
C ALA A 125 -22.95 23.86 -9.91
N LEU A 126 -22.08 22.99 -10.40
CA LEU A 126 -21.10 23.34 -11.43
C LEU A 126 -21.71 23.80 -12.76
N THR A 127 -22.98 23.45 -13.02
CA THR A 127 -23.70 23.90 -14.21
C THR A 127 -24.32 25.27 -14.05
N THR A 128 -24.30 25.84 -12.82
CA THR A 128 -24.88 27.16 -12.52
C THR A 128 -23.78 28.24 -12.47
N PRO A 129 -24.04 29.45 -12.96
CA PRO A 129 -23.12 30.58 -12.83
C PRO A 129 -22.84 30.88 -11.35
N GLY A 130 -21.56 30.96 -10.98
CA GLY A 130 -21.17 31.29 -9.61
C GLY A 130 -20.93 30.09 -8.68
N ALA A 131 -20.79 28.88 -9.21
CA ALA A 131 -20.36 27.74 -8.44
C ALA A 131 -19.03 28.00 -7.72
N THR A 132 -19.02 27.92 -6.39
CA THR A 132 -17.85 28.24 -5.54
C THR A 132 -17.21 27.00 -4.94
N ARG A 133 -17.89 25.85 -4.99
CA ARG A 133 -17.43 24.60 -4.39
C ARG A 133 -17.23 23.55 -5.44
N ALA A 134 -16.05 22.94 -5.44
CA ALA A 134 -15.78 21.74 -6.24
C ALA A 134 -16.30 20.50 -5.50
N PRO A 135 -17.01 19.57 -6.18
CA PRO A 135 -17.36 18.29 -5.60
C PRO A 135 -16.08 17.56 -5.17
N THR A 136 -16.16 16.88 -4.04
CA THR A 136 -14.97 16.24 -3.46
C THR A 136 -15.25 14.77 -3.20
N ILE A 137 -14.29 13.89 -3.54
CA ILE A 137 -14.27 12.49 -3.10
C ILE A 137 -13.09 12.31 -2.16
N THR A 138 -13.31 11.66 -1.02
CA THR A 138 -12.26 11.42 -0.04
C THR A 138 -11.74 9.99 -0.16
N VAL A 139 -10.42 9.86 -0.27
CA VAL A 139 -9.70 8.59 -0.22
C VAL A 139 -9.04 8.47 1.14
N LEU A 140 -9.42 7.46 1.92
CA LEU A 140 -8.76 7.12 3.19
C LEU A 140 -7.74 6.03 2.98
N THR A 141 -6.55 6.21 3.56
CA THR A 141 -5.45 5.24 3.54
C THR A 141 -5.29 4.58 4.90
N ASN A 142 -4.79 3.34 4.92
CA ASN A 142 -4.52 2.59 6.14
C ASN A 142 -3.05 2.14 6.23
N PRO A 143 -2.11 3.07 6.48
CA PRO A 143 -0.70 2.73 6.60
C PRO A 143 -0.40 1.80 7.77
N GLY A 144 -1.25 1.76 8.81
CA GLY A 144 -1.12 0.84 9.93
C GLY A 144 -1.24 -0.64 9.55
N LYS A 145 -1.89 -0.96 8.44
CA LYS A 145 -1.97 -2.33 7.90
C LYS A 145 -0.76 -2.74 7.04
N GLY A 146 0.15 -1.82 6.79
CA GLY A 146 1.34 -2.04 5.97
C GLY A 146 1.43 -1.05 4.81
N SER A 147 2.61 -0.50 4.62
CA SER A 147 2.86 0.59 3.66
C SER A 147 2.57 0.20 2.21
N LEU A 148 2.97 -1.01 1.80
CA LEU A 148 2.78 -1.48 0.43
C LEU A 148 1.29 -1.65 0.08
N GLY A 149 0.54 -2.41 0.89
CA GLY A 149 -0.88 -2.63 0.65
C GLY A 149 -1.70 -1.34 0.69
N SER A 150 -1.40 -0.44 1.65
CA SER A 150 -2.05 0.87 1.74
C SER A 150 -1.72 1.77 0.55
N SER A 151 -0.48 1.76 0.06
CA SER A 151 -0.09 2.50 -1.14
C SER A 151 -0.81 1.99 -2.39
N LEU A 152 -0.91 0.66 -2.56
CA LEU A 152 -1.64 0.06 -3.67
C LEU A 152 -3.14 0.37 -3.61
N ALA A 153 -3.75 0.29 -2.43
CA ALA A 153 -5.15 0.67 -2.23
C ALA A 153 -5.37 2.15 -2.58
N SER A 154 -4.46 3.04 -2.14
CA SER A 154 -4.52 4.46 -2.47
C SER A 154 -4.45 4.71 -3.98
N GLN A 155 -3.55 4.04 -4.69
CA GLN A 155 -3.43 4.17 -6.16
C GLN A 155 -4.71 3.70 -6.87
N ILE A 156 -5.26 2.56 -6.48
CA ILE A 156 -6.50 2.01 -7.06
C ILE A 156 -7.67 2.94 -6.78
N THR A 157 -7.85 3.38 -5.54
CA THR A 157 -8.93 4.28 -5.12
C THR A 157 -8.85 5.64 -5.81
N THR A 158 -7.66 6.23 -5.89
CA THR A 158 -7.44 7.51 -6.57
C THR A 158 -7.74 7.38 -8.06
N LYS A 159 -7.28 6.31 -8.70
CA LYS A 159 -7.59 6.04 -10.10
C LYS A 159 -9.09 5.88 -10.33
N ALA A 160 -9.78 5.11 -9.49
CA ALA A 160 -11.23 4.92 -9.58
C ALA A 160 -11.99 6.25 -9.40
N ALA A 161 -11.57 7.09 -8.44
CA ALA A 161 -12.15 8.41 -8.22
C ALA A 161 -11.97 9.33 -9.43
N HIS A 162 -10.79 9.38 -10.06
CA HIS A 162 -10.56 10.14 -11.28
C HIS A 162 -11.35 9.62 -12.49
N GLN A 163 -11.47 8.31 -12.64
CA GLN A 163 -12.30 7.72 -13.71
C GLN A 163 -13.78 8.11 -13.52
N ALA A 164 -14.27 8.09 -12.29
CA ALA A 164 -15.62 8.55 -11.95
C ALA A 164 -15.78 10.05 -12.25
N SER A 165 -14.82 10.88 -11.86
CA SER A 165 -14.78 12.30 -12.13
C SER A 165 -14.86 12.60 -13.63
N GLN A 166 -14.04 11.95 -14.44
CA GLN A 166 -14.06 12.10 -15.90
C GLN A 166 -15.39 11.66 -16.53
N THR A 167 -16.03 10.65 -15.97
CA THR A 167 -17.34 10.21 -16.45
C THR A 167 -18.41 11.25 -16.16
N ILE A 168 -18.42 11.79 -14.94
CA ILE A 168 -19.29 12.92 -14.56
C ILE A 168 -19.00 14.12 -15.46
N GLY A 169 -17.74 14.47 -15.66
CA GLY A 169 -17.32 15.59 -16.50
C GLY A 169 -17.85 15.48 -17.93
N ARG A 170 -17.80 14.28 -18.52
CA ARG A 170 -18.38 14.03 -19.85
C ARG A 170 -19.91 14.21 -19.87
N GLN A 171 -20.61 13.76 -18.83
CA GLN A 171 -22.05 13.94 -18.71
C GLN A 171 -22.43 15.40 -18.59
N LEU A 172 -21.71 16.15 -17.74
CA LEU A 172 -21.91 17.60 -17.56
C LEU A 172 -21.60 18.39 -18.85
N ALA A 173 -20.51 18.04 -19.53
CA ALA A 173 -20.14 18.68 -20.79
C ALA A 173 -21.17 18.42 -21.90
N ALA A 174 -21.75 17.23 -21.94
CA ALA A 174 -22.84 16.90 -22.86
C ALA A 174 -24.12 17.69 -22.54
N ALA A 175 -24.45 17.83 -21.24
CA ALA A 175 -25.61 18.60 -20.78
C ALA A 175 -25.44 20.11 -21.01
N ALA A 176 -24.23 20.67 -20.82
CA ALA A 176 -23.92 22.08 -21.03
C ALA A 176 -23.89 22.50 -22.52
N GLY A 177 -23.77 21.53 -23.45
CA GLY A 177 -23.83 21.76 -24.89
C GLY A 177 -22.73 22.70 -25.44
N ALA A 178 -23.04 23.38 -26.55
CA ALA A 178 -22.11 24.28 -27.23
C ALA A 178 -21.85 25.60 -26.46
N GLN A 179 -22.65 25.91 -25.45
CA GLN A 179 -22.59 27.19 -24.73
C GLN A 179 -21.50 27.23 -23.63
N ALA A 180 -20.88 26.09 -23.30
CA ALA A 180 -19.79 26.07 -22.32
C ALA A 180 -18.55 26.79 -22.90
N SER A 181 -18.03 27.76 -22.17
CA SER A 181 -16.78 28.46 -22.52
C SER A 181 -15.62 27.47 -22.60
N PRO A 182 -14.53 27.78 -23.34
CA PRO A 182 -13.35 26.92 -23.39
C PRO A 182 -12.78 26.59 -22.00
N THR A 183 -12.77 27.58 -21.09
CA THR A 183 -12.35 27.42 -19.70
C THR A 183 -13.30 26.52 -18.93
N GLY A 184 -14.62 26.68 -19.15
CA GLY A 184 -15.64 25.81 -18.56
C GLY A 184 -15.47 24.34 -19.00
N LYS A 185 -15.21 24.09 -20.27
CA LYS A 185 -14.91 22.72 -20.78
C LYS A 185 -13.69 22.09 -20.15
N LEU A 186 -12.66 22.90 -19.88
CA LEU A 186 -11.45 22.42 -19.20
C LEU A 186 -11.73 22.04 -17.73
N LEU A 187 -12.49 22.85 -17.03
CA LEU A 187 -12.92 22.55 -15.65
C LEU A 187 -13.86 21.34 -15.56
N LEU A 188 -14.67 21.11 -16.59
CA LEU A 188 -15.55 19.93 -16.68
C LEU A 188 -14.82 18.66 -17.09
N ALA A 189 -13.57 18.71 -17.52
CA ALA A 189 -12.83 17.52 -17.92
C ALA A 189 -12.53 16.57 -16.73
N ASP A 190 -12.26 17.13 -15.55
CA ASP A 190 -12.05 16.40 -14.28
C ASP A 190 -12.58 17.27 -13.11
N PRO A 191 -13.91 17.33 -12.94
CA PRO A 191 -14.54 18.31 -12.05
C PRO A 191 -14.44 17.97 -10.57
N VAL A 192 -14.11 16.72 -10.23
CA VAL A 192 -14.12 16.23 -8.83
C VAL A 192 -12.73 16.34 -8.21
N ASN A 193 -12.64 17.01 -7.07
CA ASN A 193 -11.42 17.06 -6.28
C ASN A 193 -11.25 15.77 -5.49
N VAL A 194 -10.14 15.06 -5.68
CA VAL A 194 -9.81 13.86 -4.94
C VAL A 194 -8.84 14.20 -3.81
N VAL A 195 -9.33 14.07 -2.57
CA VAL A 195 -8.55 14.36 -1.35
C VAL A 195 -8.15 13.06 -0.67
N THR A 196 -6.86 12.84 -0.51
CA THR A 196 -6.33 11.68 0.22
C THR A 196 -6.04 12.07 1.66
N GLN A 197 -6.53 11.26 2.60
CA GLN A 197 -6.35 11.44 4.04
C GLN A 197 -5.92 10.11 4.68
N VAL A 198 -5.28 10.20 5.83
CA VAL A 198 -4.95 9.01 6.64
C VAL A 198 -6.17 8.64 7.47
N GLY A 199 -6.79 7.51 7.15
CA GLY A 199 -7.97 6.99 7.85
C GLY A 199 -7.61 6.26 9.15
N HIS A 200 -6.49 5.54 9.14
CA HIS A 200 -5.94 4.90 10.33
C HIS A 200 -4.43 5.15 10.39
N PRO A 201 -3.96 6.09 11.24
CA PRO A 201 -2.55 6.42 11.33
C PRO A 201 -1.75 5.29 11.95
N ILE A 202 -0.48 5.18 11.57
CA ILE A 202 0.46 4.30 12.24
C ILE A 202 0.63 4.77 13.69
N GLY A 203 0.55 3.84 14.65
CA GLY A 203 0.71 4.16 16.07
C GLY A 203 2.04 4.87 16.36
N ILE A 204 2.02 5.80 17.29
CA ILE A 204 3.23 6.45 17.81
C ILE A 204 4.16 5.37 18.40
N HIS A 205 5.47 5.55 18.23
CA HIS A 205 6.50 4.58 18.67
C HIS A 205 6.53 3.24 17.91
N SER A 206 5.85 3.15 16.76
CA SER A 206 5.84 1.92 15.94
C SER A 206 7.00 1.84 14.94
N GLY A 207 7.94 2.81 14.93
CA GLY A 207 9.00 2.88 13.93
C GLY A 207 8.47 2.92 12.50
N LEU A 208 7.39 3.67 12.25
CA LEU A 208 6.68 3.73 10.97
C LEU A 208 6.13 2.36 10.51
N GLY A 209 5.74 1.50 11.47
CA GLY A 209 5.28 0.13 11.20
C GLY A 209 6.40 -0.89 11.01
N LEU A 210 7.66 -0.48 11.16
CA LEU A 210 8.84 -1.33 10.97
C LEU A 210 9.41 -1.91 12.27
N THR A 211 8.77 -1.65 13.42
CA THR A 211 9.26 -2.11 14.74
C THR A 211 9.53 -3.61 14.78
N ALA A 212 8.62 -4.42 14.26
CA ALA A 212 8.78 -5.88 14.21
C ALA A 212 10.01 -6.29 13.37
N PHE A 213 10.23 -5.62 12.24
CA PHE A 213 11.40 -5.85 11.40
C PHE A 213 12.70 -5.51 12.11
N TYR A 214 12.80 -4.31 12.71
CA TYR A 214 13.99 -3.90 13.44
C TYR A 214 14.25 -4.76 14.65
N TYR A 215 13.21 -5.16 15.38
CA TYR A 215 13.34 -6.06 16.52
C TYR A 215 13.92 -7.41 16.10
N THR A 216 13.37 -8.02 15.04
CA THR A 216 13.88 -9.28 14.49
C THR A 216 15.31 -9.14 14.00
N LEU A 217 15.64 -8.06 13.31
CA LEU A 217 16.99 -7.79 12.83
C LEU A 217 18.00 -7.68 14.00
N LEU A 218 17.64 -6.95 15.05
CA LEU A 218 18.47 -6.80 16.23
C LEU A 218 18.67 -8.13 16.96
N LEU A 219 17.64 -8.98 17.07
CA LEU A 219 17.75 -10.32 17.66
C LEU A 219 18.70 -11.22 16.86
N VAL A 220 18.62 -11.20 15.54
CA VAL A 220 19.50 -11.98 14.65
C VAL A 220 20.93 -11.49 14.81
N LEU A 221 21.18 -10.17 14.79
CA LEU A 221 22.51 -9.60 15.01
C LEU A 221 23.06 -9.93 16.39
N ALA A 222 22.26 -9.80 17.44
CA ALA A 222 22.66 -10.16 18.80
C ALA A 222 23.01 -11.64 18.93
N GLY A 223 22.22 -12.52 18.31
CA GLY A 223 22.51 -13.97 18.26
C GLY A 223 23.82 -14.27 17.54
N PHE A 224 24.04 -13.66 16.38
CA PHE A 224 25.28 -13.82 15.62
C PHE A 224 26.51 -13.31 16.41
N MET A 225 26.46 -12.10 16.94
CA MET A 225 27.54 -11.52 17.72
C MET A 225 27.80 -12.32 19.01
N GLY A 226 26.72 -12.69 19.72
CA GLY A 226 26.83 -13.51 20.93
C GLY A 226 27.44 -14.87 20.66
N GLY A 227 27.04 -15.53 19.58
CA GLY A 227 27.62 -16.80 19.14
C GLY A 227 29.14 -16.69 18.88
N ASN A 228 29.57 -15.64 18.18
CA ASN A 228 30.99 -15.40 17.93
C ASN A 228 31.78 -15.14 19.23
N VAL A 229 31.24 -14.32 20.14
CA VAL A 229 31.88 -14.03 21.43
C VAL A 229 32.04 -15.28 22.27
N ILE A 230 31.01 -16.13 22.35
CA ILE A 230 31.04 -17.39 23.08
C ILE A 230 32.05 -18.35 22.44
N SER A 231 32.01 -18.52 21.12
CA SER A 231 32.95 -19.38 20.40
C SER A 231 34.41 -18.97 20.67
N ASN A 232 34.75 -17.68 20.47
CA ASN A 232 36.06 -17.16 20.75
C ASN A 232 36.49 -17.32 22.24
N GLY A 233 35.52 -17.15 23.15
CA GLY A 233 35.78 -17.36 24.58
C GLY A 233 36.10 -18.82 24.91
N VAL A 234 35.39 -19.75 24.31
CA VAL A 234 35.69 -21.18 24.48
C VAL A 234 37.03 -21.55 23.88
N ASP A 235 37.33 -21.09 22.66
CA ASP A 235 38.61 -21.35 21.98
C ASP A 235 39.78 -20.84 22.84
N THR A 236 39.65 -19.62 23.36
CA THR A 236 40.68 -19.01 24.26
C THR A 236 40.83 -19.83 25.55
N ALA A 237 39.72 -20.31 26.15
CA ALA A 237 39.77 -21.10 27.38
C ALA A 237 40.38 -22.49 27.17
N LEU A 238 40.26 -23.05 25.97
CA LEU A 238 40.83 -24.33 25.57
C LEU A 238 42.26 -24.21 25.05
N GLY A 239 42.80 -22.98 24.90
CA GLY A 239 44.18 -22.74 24.45
C GLY A 239 44.33 -22.83 22.92
N TYR A 240 43.26 -22.62 22.17
CA TYR A 240 43.30 -22.52 20.70
C TYR A 240 43.46 -21.09 20.22
#